data_f79d8ce3948110ffdbf410065a4922f6
#
_entry.id   f79d8ce3948110ffdbf410065a4922f6
#
_cell.length_a   1.000
_cell.length_b   1.000
_cell.length_c   1.000
_cell.angle_alpha   90.00
_cell.angle_beta   90.00
_cell.angle_gamma   90.00
#
_symmetry.space_group_name_H-M   'P 1'
#
loop_
_entity.id
_entity.type
_entity.pdbx_description
1 polymer ?
#
loop_
_entity_poly.entity_id
_entity_poly.type
_entity_poly.pdbx_seq_one_letter_code
_entity_poly.pdbx_strand_id
1 'polypeptide(L)'
;MASKVIKLEIWRACLTLVVILLLNTSLFAETHLCTRVVDGDTIVVKGIGKVRLIGVDTPETKHPRKPVEYFGKEASAFTKGMVEGKKVRLEYDWQRKDKYNRTLAYVYLEDGTFFNAELIKQGYGHAYTCYSFKHLEQFRKYEKEARENKRGLWK
;
A
#
# COMPACT_ATOMS: atom_id res chain seq x y z
N MET A 1 -11.70 50.12 -31.53
CA MET A 1 -11.17 48.76 -31.80
C MET A 1 -10.22 48.25 -30.70
N ALA A 2 -9.30 49.04 -30.18
CA ALA A 2 -8.31 48.66 -29.16
C ALA A 2 -8.91 48.10 -27.84
N SER A 3 -10.04 48.64 -27.35
CA SER A 3 -10.67 48.20 -26.09
C SER A 3 -11.22 46.77 -26.12
N LYS A 4 -11.69 46.25 -27.25
CA LYS A 4 -12.17 44.87 -27.39
C LYS A 4 -11.04 43.84 -27.40
N VAL A 5 -9.90 44.17 -27.98
CA VAL A 5 -8.72 43.32 -28.04
C VAL A 5 -8.11 43.13 -26.64
N ILE A 6 -7.98 44.22 -25.89
CA ILE A 6 -7.44 44.19 -24.52
C ILE A 6 -8.34 43.34 -23.59
N LYS A 7 -9.66 43.49 -23.70
CA LYS A 7 -10.61 42.63 -22.91
C LYS A 7 -10.47 41.15 -23.26
N LEU A 8 -10.27 40.79 -24.51
CA LEU A 8 -10.11 39.42 -24.98
C LEU A 8 -8.81 38.80 -24.44
N GLU A 9 -7.72 39.53 -24.44
CA GLU A 9 -6.42 39.06 -23.91
C GLU A 9 -6.47 38.88 -22.38
N ILE A 10 -7.10 39.79 -21.66
CA ILE A 10 -7.31 39.65 -20.20
C ILE A 10 -8.16 38.41 -19.91
N TRP A 11 -9.20 38.14 -20.67
CA TRP A 11 -10.07 36.96 -20.47
C TRP A 11 -9.32 35.66 -20.74
N ARG A 12 -8.49 35.60 -21.78
CA ARG A 12 -7.61 34.47 -22.11
C ARG A 12 -6.58 34.22 -20.99
N ALA A 13 -5.94 35.30 -20.50
CA ALA A 13 -4.99 35.20 -19.39
C ALA A 13 -5.67 34.70 -18.08
N CYS A 14 -6.87 35.18 -17.76
CA CYS A 14 -7.64 34.70 -16.62
C CYS A 14 -8.05 33.22 -16.79
N LEU A 15 -8.46 32.83 -18.00
CA LEU A 15 -8.86 31.44 -18.27
C LEU A 15 -7.66 30.46 -18.13
N THR A 16 -6.48 30.86 -18.67
CA THR A 16 -5.25 30.05 -18.50
C THR A 16 -4.80 29.99 -17.06
N LEU A 17 -4.92 31.07 -16.28
CA LEU A 17 -4.59 31.06 -14.86
C LEU A 17 -5.52 30.15 -14.05
N VAL A 18 -6.82 30.17 -14.34
CA VAL A 18 -7.81 29.28 -13.72
C VAL A 18 -7.55 27.82 -14.06
N VAL A 19 -7.22 27.51 -15.33
CA VAL A 19 -6.87 26.14 -15.75
C VAL A 19 -5.59 25.66 -15.06
N ILE A 20 -4.57 26.51 -14.93
CA ILE A 20 -3.33 26.18 -14.21
C ILE A 20 -3.62 25.97 -12.71
N LEU A 21 -4.48 26.78 -12.11
CA LEU A 21 -4.89 26.62 -10.70
C LEU A 21 -5.66 25.31 -10.46
N LEU A 22 -6.52 24.92 -11.40
CA LEU A 22 -7.27 23.66 -11.34
C LEU A 22 -6.39 22.41 -11.55
N LEU A 23 -5.30 22.55 -12.33
CA LEU A 23 -4.32 21.47 -12.54
C LEU A 23 -3.39 21.24 -11.33
N ASN A 24 -3.28 22.24 -10.43
CA ASN A 24 -2.49 22.13 -9.19
C ASN A 24 -3.29 21.62 -7.98
N THR A 25 -4.52 21.18 -8.13
CA THR A 25 -5.16 20.33 -7.13
C THR A 25 -4.49 18.98 -7.19
N SER A 26 -3.27 18.89 -6.67
CA SER A 26 -2.69 17.60 -6.27
C SER A 26 -3.74 16.93 -5.44
N LEU A 27 -4.33 15.86 -5.94
CA LEU A 27 -5.19 14.98 -5.17
C LEU A 27 -4.31 14.48 -4.02
N PHE A 28 -4.33 15.17 -2.87
CA PHE A 28 -3.69 14.67 -1.67
C PHE A 28 -4.43 13.40 -1.30
N ALA A 29 -3.91 12.28 -1.76
CA ALA A 29 -4.43 10.99 -1.38
C ALA A 29 -4.40 10.92 0.15
N GLU A 30 -5.56 10.66 0.77
CA GLU A 30 -5.71 10.64 2.22
C GLU A 30 -4.70 9.67 2.83
N THR A 31 -3.89 10.18 3.76
CA THR A 31 -2.90 9.38 4.48
C THR A 31 -3.35 9.16 5.92
N HIS A 32 -3.05 7.99 6.45
CA HIS A 32 -3.44 7.57 7.79
C HIS A 32 -2.21 7.09 8.57
N LEU A 33 -2.20 7.32 9.87
CA LEU A 33 -1.11 6.85 10.74
C LEU A 33 -1.24 5.33 10.98
N CYS A 34 -0.21 4.56 10.66
CA CYS A 34 -0.07 3.19 11.13
C CYS A 34 0.37 3.21 12.60
N THR A 35 -0.51 2.83 13.50
CA THR A 35 -0.26 2.94 14.96
C THR A 35 0.41 1.71 15.54
N ARG A 36 0.26 0.54 14.91
CA ARG A 36 0.80 -0.72 15.41
C ARG A 36 0.82 -1.79 14.30
N VAL A 37 1.84 -2.64 14.35
CA VAL A 37 1.91 -3.87 13.57
C VAL A 37 1.37 -5.03 14.43
N VAL A 38 0.43 -5.79 13.88
CA VAL A 38 -0.12 -6.99 14.53
C VAL A 38 0.71 -8.21 14.15
N ASP A 39 0.96 -8.37 12.84
CA ASP A 39 1.80 -9.41 12.25
C ASP A 39 2.41 -8.90 10.94
N GLY A 40 3.21 -9.69 10.26
CA GLY A 40 3.91 -9.26 9.03
C GLY A 40 2.97 -8.71 7.95
N ASP A 41 1.74 -9.19 7.88
CA ASP A 41 0.75 -8.81 6.87
C ASP A 41 -0.52 -8.13 7.43
N THR A 42 -0.52 -7.81 8.72
CA THR A 42 -1.66 -7.17 9.39
C THR A 42 -1.22 -6.01 10.26
N ILE A 43 -1.72 -4.83 9.97
CA ILE A 43 -1.41 -3.57 10.65
C ILE A 43 -2.66 -2.93 11.26
N VAL A 44 -2.48 -1.98 12.17
CA VAL A 44 -3.56 -1.14 12.72
C VAL A 44 -3.36 0.28 12.25
N VAL A 45 -4.37 0.82 11.61
CA VAL A 45 -4.36 2.16 11.03
C VAL A 45 -5.38 3.04 11.75
N LYS A 46 -4.96 4.22 12.17
CA LYS A 46 -5.78 5.18 12.91
C LYS A 46 -7.03 5.57 12.11
N GLY A 47 -8.19 5.47 12.74
CA GLY A 47 -9.49 5.77 12.11
C GLY A 47 -10.07 4.64 11.23
N ILE A 48 -9.28 3.59 10.91
CA ILE A 48 -9.70 2.48 10.05
C ILE A 48 -9.75 1.15 10.82
N GLY A 49 -8.83 0.95 11.76
CA GLY A 49 -8.71 -0.30 12.51
C GLY A 49 -7.73 -1.27 11.88
N LYS A 50 -8.01 -2.58 11.99
CA LYS A 50 -7.15 -3.64 11.44
C LYS A 50 -7.21 -3.65 9.91
N VAL A 51 -6.06 -3.58 9.27
CA VAL A 51 -5.86 -3.67 7.83
C VAL A 51 -5.04 -4.91 7.51
N ARG A 52 -5.59 -5.81 6.69
CA ARG A 52 -4.91 -6.99 6.14
C ARG A 52 -4.40 -6.63 4.76
N LEU A 53 -3.15 -6.87 4.52
CA LEU A 53 -2.49 -6.60 3.23
C LEU A 53 -3.03 -7.54 2.15
N ILE A 54 -3.58 -6.99 1.06
CA ILE A 54 -4.08 -7.78 -0.07
C ILE A 54 -2.90 -8.48 -0.75
N GLY A 55 -3.09 -9.76 -1.05
CA GLY A 55 -2.18 -10.56 -1.86
C GLY A 55 -0.89 -10.97 -1.18
N VAL A 56 -0.72 -10.71 0.11
CA VAL A 56 0.46 -11.10 0.90
C VAL A 56 0.07 -12.08 1.99
N ASP A 57 0.89 -13.08 2.22
CA ASP A 57 0.79 -14.00 3.36
C ASP A 57 2.17 -14.16 3.99
N THR A 58 2.29 -13.73 5.24
CA THR A 58 3.54 -13.86 5.99
C THR A 58 3.46 -15.01 6.97
N PRO A 59 4.60 -15.63 7.35
CA PRO A 59 4.57 -16.66 8.38
C PRO A 59 3.98 -16.14 9.69
N GLU A 60 3.12 -16.94 10.30
CA GLU A 60 2.33 -16.57 11.47
C GLU A 60 3.19 -16.47 12.74
N THR A 61 3.01 -15.41 13.53
CA THR A 61 3.71 -15.19 14.80
C THR A 61 2.81 -15.27 16.02
N LYS A 62 1.48 -15.15 15.85
CA LYS A 62 0.52 -14.96 16.95
C LYS A 62 -0.62 -15.96 16.99
N HIS A 63 -0.45 -17.11 16.34
CA HIS A 63 -1.49 -18.13 16.38
C HIS A 63 -1.57 -18.76 17.79
N PRO A 64 -2.75 -18.78 18.48
CA PRO A 64 -2.85 -19.21 19.87
C PRO A 64 -2.54 -20.70 20.12
N ARG A 65 -2.54 -21.53 19.07
CA ARG A 65 -2.35 -22.99 19.14
C ARG A 65 -1.19 -23.51 18.28
N LYS A 66 -0.41 -22.63 17.66
CA LYS A 66 0.72 -23.03 16.81
C LYS A 66 1.98 -22.31 17.27
N PRO A 67 3.15 -22.92 17.18
CA PRO A 67 4.42 -22.24 17.39
C PRO A 67 4.58 -21.13 16.36
N VAL A 68 5.47 -20.18 16.65
CA VAL A 68 5.91 -19.16 15.68
C VAL A 68 6.49 -19.88 14.47
N GLU A 69 5.96 -19.57 13.29
CA GLU A 69 6.45 -20.15 12.06
C GLU A 69 7.84 -19.60 11.70
N TYR A 70 8.61 -20.40 10.95
CA TYR A 70 9.93 -20.00 10.46
C TYR A 70 9.83 -18.65 9.73
N PHE A 71 10.77 -17.76 10.01
CA PHE A 71 10.86 -16.40 9.46
C PHE A 71 9.71 -15.44 9.85
N GLY A 72 8.79 -15.83 10.71
CA GLY A 72 7.66 -14.97 11.11
C GLY A 72 8.10 -13.74 11.91
N LYS A 73 9.06 -13.89 12.83
CA LYS A 73 9.60 -12.77 13.62
C LYS A 73 10.29 -11.75 12.71
N GLU A 74 11.05 -12.21 11.73
CA GLU A 74 11.76 -11.39 10.76
C GLU A 74 10.76 -10.61 9.88
N ALA A 75 9.70 -11.26 9.39
CA ALA A 75 8.65 -10.62 8.61
C ALA A 75 7.92 -9.53 9.44
N SER A 76 7.55 -9.85 10.68
CA SER A 76 6.92 -8.89 11.59
C SER A 76 7.83 -7.70 11.93
N ALA A 77 9.14 -7.96 12.15
CA ALA A 77 10.13 -6.91 12.40
C ALA A 77 10.33 -6.01 11.18
N PHE A 78 10.40 -6.58 9.98
CA PHE A 78 10.48 -5.84 8.73
C PHE A 78 9.27 -4.92 8.56
N THR A 79 8.06 -5.45 8.74
CA THR A 79 6.82 -4.66 8.68
C THR A 79 6.84 -3.51 9.68
N LYS A 80 7.27 -3.77 10.93
CA LYS A 80 7.41 -2.71 11.95
C LYS A 80 8.34 -1.59 11.49
N GLY A 81 9.53 -1.92 11.05
CA GLY A 81 10.51 -0.93 10.59
C GLY A 81 10.01 -0.11 9.41
N MET A 82 9.20 -0.72 8.55
CA MET A 82 8.69 -0.06 7.35
C MET A 82 7.51 0.87 7.62
N VAL A 83 6.54 0.49 8.47
CA VAL A 83 5.25 1.20 8.55
C VAL A 83 4.84 1.69 9.94
N GLU A 84 5.33 1.10 11.05
CA GLU A 84 4.86 1.46 12.39
C GLU A 84 5.29 2.91 12.74
N GLY A 85 4.34 3.70 13.20
CA GLY A 85 4.54 5.12 13.50
C GLY A 85 4.59 6.04 12.27
N LYS A 86 4.42 5.51 11.05
CA LYS A 86 4.47 6.29 9.81
C LYS A 86 3.09 6.49 9.22
N LYS A 87 2.97 7.51 8.38
CA LYS A 87 1.77 7.71 7.55
C LYS A 87 1.80 6.76 6.36
N VAL A 88 0.65 6.21 6.05
CA VAL A 88 0.45 5.30 4.91
C VAL A 88 -0.78 5.73 4.12
N ARG A 89 -0.75 5.53 2.82
CA ARG A 89 -1.91 5.66 1.93
C ARG A 89 -2.48 4.27 1.67
N LEU A 90 -3.80 4.14 1.72
CA LEU A 90 -4.51 2.91 1.43
C LEU A 90 -5.16 2.98 0.05
N GLU A 91 -4.98 1.92 -0.74
CA GLU A 91 -5.72 1.68 -1.97
C GLU A 91 -6.51 0.38 -1.82
N TYR A 92 -7.75 0.39 -2.27
CA TYR A 92 -8.64 -0.74 -2.09
C TYR A 92 -8.88 -1.46 -3.41
N ASP A 93 -9.23 -2.74 -3.30
CA ASP A 93 -9.69 -3.55 -4.41
C ASP A 93 -11.22 -3.74 -4.35
N TRP A 94 -11.77 -4.59 -5.21
CA TRP A 94 -13.20 -4.89 -5.27
C TRP A 94 -13.76 -5.40 -3.94
N GLN A 95 -12.99 -6.19 -3.17
CA GLN A 95 -13.37 -6.63 -1.83
C GLN A 95 -12.77 -5.72 -0.77
N ARG A 96 -13.62 -5.12 0.06
CA ARG A 96 -13.20 -4.15 1.08
C ARG A 96 -12.88 -4.78 2.43
N LYS A 97 -13.50 -5.90 2.77
CA LYS A 97 -13.34 -6.58 4.06
C LYS A 97 -13.27 -8.08 3.90
N ASP A 98 -12.54 -8.72 4.80
CA ASP A 98 -12.54 -10.17 4.92
C ASP A 98 -13.61 -10.70 5.89
N LYS A 99 -13.67 -12.03 6.04
CA LYS A 99 -14.62 -12.69 6.95
C LYS A 99 -14.42 -12.38 8.44
N TYR A 100 -13.27 -11.80 8.80
CA TYR A 100 -12.95 -11.37 10.16
C TYR A 100 -13.16 -9.87 10.37
N ASN A 101 -13.83 -9.20 9.42
CA ASN A 101 -14.10 -7.76 9.42
C ASN A 101 -12.83 -6.88 9.37
N ARG A 102 -11.68 -7.43 8.94
CA ARG A 102 -10.48 -6.63 8.69
C ARG A 102 -10.64 -5.90 7.36
N THR A 103 -10.19 -4.66 7.29
CA THR A 103 -10.12 -3.91 6.03
C THR A 103 -9.04 -4.51 5.14
N LEU A 104 -9.36 -4.77 3.88
CA LEU A 104 -8.42 -5.26 2.87
C LEU A 104 -7.88 -4.08 2.08
N ALA A 105 -6.55 -3.91 2.02
CA ALA A 105 -5.94 -2.81 1.29
C ALA A 105 -4.54 -3.12 0.75
N TYR A 106 -4.19 -2.37 -0.29
CA TYR A 106 -2.81 -2.11 -0.67
C TYR A 106 -2.31 -0.92 0.14
N VAL A 107 -1.09 -1.01 0.64
CA VAL A 107 -0.47 0.00 1.49
C VAL A 107 0.70 0.61 0.75
N TYR A 108 0.73 1.94 0.72
CA TYR A 108 1.81 2.74 0.14
C TYR A 108 2.40 3.64 1.19
N LEU A 109 3.73 3.75 1.23
CA LEU A 109 4.44 4.70 2.07
C LEU A 109 4.38 6.11 1.47
N GLU A 110 4.80 7.11 2.23
CA GLU A 110 4.83 8.51 1.77
C GLU A 110 5.77 8.75 0.60
N ASP A 111 6.82 7.96 0.47
CA ASP A 111 7.76 7.97 -0.67
C ASP A 111 7.23 7.24 -1.92
N GLY A 112 6.01 6.72 -1.87
CA GLY A 112 5.38 5.97 -2.95
C GLY A 112 5.71 4.47 -2.97
N THR A 113 6.51 3.97 -2.04
CA THR A 113 6.83 2.54 -1.94
C THR A 113 5.58 1.70 -1.80
N PHE A 114 5.36 0.75 -2.69
CA PHE A 114 4.27 -0.23 -2.63
C PHE A 114 4.63 -1.33 -1.62
N PHE A 115 4.21 -1.17 -0.37
CA PHE A 115 4.65 -1.99 0.74
C PHE A 115 4.28 -3.47 0.59
N ASN A 116 3.07 -3.79 0.12
CA ASN A 116 2.67 -5.18 -0.13
C ASN A 116 3.64 -5.89 -1.09
N ALA A 117 4.06 -5.19 -2.15
CA ALA A 117 5.02 -5.73 -3.11
C ALA A 117 6.41 -5.91 -2.50
N GLU A 118 6.84 -4.99 -1.65
CA GLU A 118 8.16 -5.07 -1.00
C GLU A 118 8.28 -6.29 -0.09
N LEU A 119 7.24 -6.64 0.67
CA LEU A 119 7.23 -7.87 1.48
C LEU A 119 7.54 -9.12 0.64
N ILE A 120 6.94 -9.22 -0.54
CA ILE A 120 7.13 -10.37 -1.45
C ILE A 120 8.50 -10.32 -2.10
N LYS A 121 8.90 -9.16 -2.66
CA LYS A 121 10.19 -8.98 -3.34
C LYS A 121 11.40 -9.27 -2.45
N GLN A 122 11.31 -8.90 -1.17
CA GLN A 122 12.37 -9.13 -0.19
C GLN A 122 12.29 -10.53 0.47
N GLY A 123 11.25 -11.32 0.13
CA GLY A 123 11.05 -12.67 0.65
C GLY A 123 10.58 -12.72 2.10
N TYR A 124 9.86 -11.69 2.57
CA TYR A 124 9.23 -11.70 3.90
C TYR A 124 7.82 -12.29 3.91
N GLY A 125 7.24 -12.56 2.75
CA GLY A 125 5.93 -13.18 2.61
C GLY A 125 5.76 -13.87 1.26
N HIS A 126 4.74 -14.72 1.23
CA HIS A 126 4.28 -15.40 0.02
C HIS A 126 3.30 -14.52 -0.76
N ALA A 127 3.21 -14.72 -2.06
CA ALA A 127 2.10 -14.21 -2.85
C ALA A 127 0.84 -15.04 -2.55
N TYR A 128 -0.14 -14.44 -1.87
CA TYR A 128 -1.40 -15.12 -1.53
C TYR A 128 -2.35 -15.10 -2.71
N THR A 129 -2.32 -16.13 -3.53
CA THR A 129 -3.01 -16.20 -4.83
C THR A 129 -4.30 -17.03 -4.82
N CYS A 130 -4.86 -17.31 -3.64
CA CYS A 130 -6.11 -18.06 -3.50
C CYS A 130 -7.36 -17.30 -3.96
N TYR A 131 -7.25 -15.97 -4.11
CA TYR A 131 -8.30 -15.08 -4.60
C TYR A 131 -7.79 -14.21 -5.73
N SER A 132 -8.68 -13.76 -6.60
CA SER A 132 -8.34 -12.79 -7.63
C SER A 132 -8.21 -11.39 -7.04
N PHE A 133 -7.17 -10.65 -7.44
CA PHE A 133 -6.94 -9.24 -7.07
C PHE A 133 -6.11 -8.55 -8.17
N LYS A 134 -6.13 -7.21 -8.18
CA LYS A 134 -5.54 -6.37 -9.22
C LYS A 134 -4.07 -6.71 -9.56
N HIS A 135 -3.24 -7.00 -8.56
CA HIS A 135 -1.79 -7.21 -8.73
C HIS A 135 -1.35 -8.67 -8.69
N LEU A 136 -2.26 -9.63 -8.87
CA LEU A 136 -2.00 -11.07 -8.72
C LEU A 136 -0.81 -11.55 -9.54
N GLU A 137 -0.79 -11.29 -10.85
CA GLU A 137 0.29 -11.76 -11.73
C GLU A 137 1.63 -11.09 -11.41
N GLN A 138 1.58 -9.82 -11.02
CA GLN A 138 2.77 -9.09 -10.58
C GLN A 138 3.37 -9.70 -9.30
N PHE A 139 2.52 -10.08 -8.34
CA PHE A 139 2.97 -10.68 -7.08
C PHE A 139 3.54 -12.08 -7.28
N ARG A 140 2.95 -12.89 -8.17
CA ARG A 140 3.53 -14.17 -8.61
C ARG A 140 4.95 -14.01 -9.18
N LYS A 141 5.14 -13.00 -10.03
CA LYS A 141 6.45 -12.69 -10.60
C LYS A 141 7.46 -12.31 -9.51
N TYR A 142 7.06 -11.43 -8.58
CA TYR A 142 7.93 -11.02 -7.48
C TYR A 142 8.32 -12.18 -6.55
N GLU A 143 7.38 -13.08 -6.24
CA GLU A 143 7.69 -14.27 -5.46
C GLU A 143 8.67 -15.18 -6.19
N LYS A 144 8.48 -15.42 -7.50
CA LYS A 144 9.41 -16.20 -8.32
C LYS A 144 10.81 -15.60 -8.27
N GLU A 145 10.94 -14.29 -8.49
CA GLU A 145 12.22 -13.57 -8.42
C GLU A 145 12.86 -13.65 -7.02
N ALA A 146 12.08 -13.58 -5.95
CA ALA A 146 12.58 -13.71 -4.58
C ALA A 146 13.13 -15.13 -4.32
N ARG A 147 12.44 -16.17 -4.81
CA ARG A 147 12.88 -17.57 -4.74
C ARG A 147 14.18 -17.81 -5.51
N GLU A 148 14.24 -17.39 -6.77
CA GLU A 148 15.42 -17.53 -7.63
C GLU A 148 16.65 -16.85 -7.03
N ASN A 149 16.47 -15.72 -6.37
CA ASN A 149 17.53 -14.96 -5.71
C ASN A 149 17.75 -15.34 -4.23
N LYS A 150 17.11 -16.40 -3.73
CA LYS A 150 17.23 -16.89 -2.34
C LYS A 150 17.05 -15.78 -1.29
N ARG A 151 16.03 -14.93 -1.45
CA ARG A 151 15.75 -13.83 -0.51
C ARG A 151 14.88 -14.30 0.66
N GLY A 152 15.17 -13.81 1.85
CA GLY A 152 14.33 -14.02 3.03
C GLY A 152 13.97 -15.50 3.29
N LEU A 153 12.69 -15.84 3.21
CA LEU A 153 12.12 -17.18 3.34
C LEU A 153 12.77 -18.25 2.46
N TRP A 154 13.42 -17.83 1.37
CA TRP A 154 13.92 -18.71 0.32
C TRP A 154 15.43 -18.97 0.40
N LYS A 155 16.08 -18.56 1.51
CA LYS A 155 17.51 -18.81 1.78
C LYS A 155 17.79 -20.29 2.02
#